data_de92e709a38682d96046b20eb4bf196a
#
_entry.id   de92e709a38682d96046b20eb4bf196a
#
_cell.length_a   1.000
_cell.length_b   1.000
_cell.length_c   1.000
_cell.angle_alpha   90.00
_cell.angle_beta   90.00
_cell.angle_gamma   90.00
#
_symmetry.space_group_name_H-M   'P 1'
#
loop_
_entity.id
_entity.type
_entity.pdbx_description
1 polymer ?
#
loop_
_entity_poly.entity_id
_entity_poly.type
_entity_poly.pdbx_seq_one_letter_code
_entity_poly.pdbx_strand_id
1 'polypeptide(L)'
;MSVPVRQIRARYSAATITVYQAYPPQIALPAVSAGRFVAPFKRDRMTWIKPSFLWMMYRCGWATKPGQERVLSIDITRDGFEWALARACLSHYDRDVHGDKATWSRQLKTSPVRVQWDPERSLHLNALPYRSLQVGLSGEAVDRYVDDWIVAVTDITPTVERARDLLRRGDDQAAAAQLPVEYVYPLPDRIAVGLHASPDVTASEDPERQQ
;
A
#
# COMPACT_ATOMS: atom_id res chain seq x y z
N MET A 1 9.04 -12.41 20.11
CA MET A 1 8.29 -13.03 18.99
C MET A 1 8.82 -12.46 17.68
N SER A 2 8.99 -13.29 16.66
CA SER A 2 9.44 -12.82 15.33
C SER A 2 8.27 -12.13 14.61
N VAL A 3 8.55 -11.04 13.94
CA VAL A 3 7.54 -10.34 13.09
C VAL A 3 7.18 -11.24 11.91
N PRO A 4 5.89 -11.51 11.65
CA PRO A 4 5.48 -12.28 10.48
C PRO A 4 5.98 -11.66 9.17
N VAL A 5 6.39 -12.52 8.21
CA VAL A 5 7.13 -12.08 7.03
C VAL A 5 6.28 -11.27 6.06
N ARG A 6 5.02 -11.67 5.83
CA ARG A 6 4.12 -11.04 4.86
C ARG A 6 2.82 -10.59 5.55
N GLN A 7 2.86 -9.44 6.19
CA GLN A 7 1.68 -8.79 6.77
C GLN A 7 1.45 -7.43 6.14
N ILE A 8 0.18 -7.09 5.91
CA ILE A 8 -0.18 -5.74 5.50
C ILE A 8 -0.22 -4.87 6.76
N ARG A 9 0.60 -3.83 6.78
CA ARG A 9 0.55 -2.78 7.80
C ARG A 9 0.07 -1.51 7.15
N ALA A 10 -0.90 -0.86 7.77
CA ALA A 10 -1.54 0.32 7.26
C ALA A 10 -2.17 1.15 8.38
N ARG A 11 -2.42 2.41 8.10
CA ARG A 11 -3.42 3.18 8.83
C ARG A 11 -4.79 2.82 8.28
N TYR A 12 -5.73 2.43 9.14
CA TYR A 12 -7.09 2.09 8.72
C TYR A 12 -8.12 2.39 9.81
N SER A 13 -9.38 2.44 9.41
CA SER A 13 -10.56 2.55 10.27
C SER A 13 -11.52 1.39 10.00
N ALA A 14 -12.70 1.43 10.56
CA ALA A 14 -13.76 0.48 10.24
C ALA A 14 -14.18 0.53 8.75
N ALA A 15 -14.13 1.72 8.11
CA ALA A 15 -14.62 1.93 6.75
C ALA A 15 -13.52 2.09 5.70
N THR A 16 -12.35 2.58 6.08
CA THR A 16 -11.30 2.97 5.12
C THR A 16 -9.94 2.39 5.46
N ILE A 17 -9.08 2.31 4.46
CA ILE A 17 -7.64 2.08 4.57
C ILE A 17 -6.90 3.19 3.84
N THR A 18 -5.82 3.68 4.43
CA THR A 18 -4.94 4.67 3.82
C THR A 18 -3.90 3.99 2.95
N VAL A 19 -3.76 4.48 1.72
CA VAL A 19 -2.69 4.09 0.80
C VAL A 19 -1.93 5.33 0.33
N TYR A 20 -0.69 5.14 -0.10
CA TYR A 20 0.18 6.24 -0.49
C TYR A 20 0.60 6.13 -1.94
N GLN A 21 0.67 7.29 -2.61
CA GLN A 21 1.22 7.47 -3.94
C GLN A 21 2.02 8.78 -4.00
N ALA A 22 2.95 8.88 -4.96
CA ALA A 22 3.66 10.12 -5.22
C ALA A 22 3.64 10.45 -6.70
N TYR A 23 3.45 11.73 -6.99
CA TYR A 23 3.27 12.27 -8.33
C TYR A 23 3.96 13.64 -8.49
N PRO A 24 4.18 14.10 -9.73
CA PRO A 24 4.55 15.49 -9.96
C PRO A 24 3.37 16.42 -9.63
N PRO A 25 3.63 17.72 -9.36
CA PRO A 25 2.60 18.69 -8.99
C PRO A 25 1.43 18.75 -9.96
N GLN A 26 1.66 18.55 -11.26
CA GLN A 26 0.63 18.61 -12.31
C GLN A 26 -0.46 17.53 -12.15
N ILE A 27 -0.15 16.40 -11.51
CA ILE A 27 -1.10 15.34 -11.22
C ILE A 27 -1.64 15.47 -9.79
N ALA A 28 -0.75 15.73 -8.84
CA ALA A 28 -1.11 15.72 -7.43
C ALA A 28 -2.05 16.87 -7.04
N LEU A 29 -1.75 18.11 -7.46
CA LEU A 29 -2.54 19.27 -7.05
C LEU A 29 -3.99 19.23 -7.57
N PRO A 30 -4.26 18.91 -8.86
CA PRO A 30 -5.62 18.69 -9.32
C PRO A 30 -6.35 17.56 -8.58
N ALA A 31 -5.64 16.46 -8.25
CA ALA A 31 -6.25 15.34 -7.53
C ALA A 31 -6.69 15.74 -6.11
N VAL A 32 -5.86 16.51 -5.39
CA VAL A 32 -6.20 17.03 -4.05
C VAL A 32 -7.40 17.99 -4.15
N SER A 33 -7.38 18.92 -5.13
CA SER A 33 -8.48 19.88 -5.31
C SER A 33 -9.81 19.21 -5.64
N ALA A 34 -9.77 18.13 -6.44
CA ALA A 34 -10.98 17.41 -6.85
C ALA A 34 -11.41 16.31 -5.86
N GLY A 35 -10.58 15.99 -4.85
CA GLY A 35 -10.79 14.86 -3.94
C GLY A 35 -10.67 13.49 -4.62
N ARG A 36 -10.22 13.43 -5.87
CA ARG A 36 -10.02 12.22 -6.67
C ARG A 36 -9.04 12.48 -7.82
N PHE A 37 -8.51 11.43 -8.44
CA PHE A 37 -7.67 11.61 -9.64
C PHE A 37 -8.51 12.11 -10.84
N VAL A 38 -8.02 13.20 -11.44
CA VAL A 38 -8.54 13.81 -12.65
C VAL A 38 -7.42 14.02 -13.67
N ALA A 39 -7.74 14.39 -14.90
CA ALA A 39 -6.70 14.72 -15.89
C ALA A 39 -5.68 15.72 -15.32
N PRO A 40 -4.37 15.53 -15.57
CA PRO A 40 -3.77 14.62 -16.56
C PRO A 40 -3.40 13.22 -16.02
N PHE A 41 -3.98 12.76 -14.91
CA PHE A 41 -3.80 11.38 -14.46
C PHE A 41 -4.29 10.41 -15.54
N LYS A 42 -3.46 9.40 -15.86
CA LYS A 42 -3.75 8.43 -16.92
C LYS A 42 -4.31 7.13 -16.33
N ARG A 43 -5.50 6.73 -16.79
CA ARG A 43 -6.17 5.49 -16.38
C ARG A 43 -5.75 4.26 -17.19
N ASP A 44 -5.16 4.47 -18.36
CA ASP A 44 -4.66 3.42 -19.27
C ASP A 44 -3.34 2.79 -18.84
N ARG A 45 -2.75 3.29 -17.75
CA ARG A 45 -1.53 2.77 -17.14
C ARG A 45 -1.83 2.12 -15.80
N MET A 46 -1.06 1.05 -15.51
CA MET A 46 -1.09 0.49 -14.16
C MET A 46 -0.64 1.54 -13.14
N THR A 47 -1.47 1.74 -12.11
CA THR A 47 -1.13 2.57 -10.96
C THR A 47 -0.84 1.70 -9.74
N TRP A 48 0.12 2.11 -8.91
CA TRP A 48 0.57 1.33 -7.76
C TRP A 48 0.27 2.07 -6.46
N ILE A 49 -0.56 1.48 -5.62
CA ILE A 49 -0.88 1.96 -4.27
C ILE A 49 -0.11 1.16 -3.23
N LYS A 50 0.27 1.81 -2.13
CA LYS A 50 1.12 1.24 -1.07
C LYS A 50 0.55 1.57 0.29
N PRO A 51 0.14 0.56 1.09
CA PRO A 51 -0.35 0.80 2.45
C PRO A 51 0.73 1.29 3.42
N SER A 52 2.00 0.85 3.25
CA SER A 52 3.10 1.28 4.11
C SER A 52 3.63 2.66 3.71
N PHE A 53 3.68 3.58 4.69
CA PHE A 53 4.26 4.90 4.55
C PHE A 53 5.77 4.85 4.25
N LEU A 54 6.52 4.07 5.03
CA LEU A 54 7.98 4.00 4.86
C LEU A 54 8.40 3.35 3.54
N TRP A 55 7.64 2.36 3.05
CA TRP A 55 7.84 1.84 1.71
C TRP A 55 7.61 2.92 0.64
N MET A 56 6.58 3.75 0.81
CA MET A 56 6.36 4.89 -0.10
C MET A 56 7.49 5.91 -0.01
N MET A 57 8.02 6.21 1.19
CA MET A 57 9.16 7.11 1.35
C MET A 57 10.40 6.59 0.63
N TYR A 58 10.69 5.29 0.75
CA TYR A 58 11.75 4.66 -0.02
C TYR A 58 11.53 4.80 -1.53
N ARG A 59 10.31 4.60 -1.99
CA ARG A 59 9.97 4.66 -3.41
C ARG A 59 10.13 6.05 -3.99
N CYS A 60 9.73 7.10 -3.29
CA CYS A 60 9.82 8.49 -3.74
C CYS A 60 11.07 9.24 -3.23
N GLY A 61 11.92 8.59 -2.41
CA GLY A 61 13.10 9.21 -1.83
C GLY A 61 12.75 10.40 -0.92
N TRP A 62 11.74 10.25 -0.06
CA TRP A 62 11.25 11.35 0.78
C TRP A 62 10.86 12.58 -0.06
N ALA A 63 10.09 12.38 -1.12
CA ALA A 63 9.62 13.42 -2.06
C ALA A 63 10.74 14.14 -2.84
N THR A 64 11.91 13.51 -3.04
CA THR A 64 13.03 14.13 -3.78
C THR A 64 13.23 13.58 -5.19
N LYS A 65 12.60 12.44 -5.53
CA LYS A 65 12.77 11.87 -6.87
C LYS A 65 11.95 12.63 -7.90
N PRO A 66 12.53 12.89 -9.10
CA PRO A 66 11.80 13.52 -10.19
C PRO A 66 10.49 12.80 -10.54
N GLY A 67 9.41 13.55 -10.68
CA GLY A 67 8.07 13.05 -10.95
C GLY A 67 7.35 12.44 -9.74
N GLN A 68 7.91 12.58 -8.51
CA GLN A 68 7.40 12.06 -7.26
C GLN A 68 7.55 13.09 -6.12
N GLU A 69 7.49 14.36 -6.45
CA GLU A 69 7.76 15.48 -5.54
C GLU A 69 6.57 15.76 -4.59
N ARG A 70 5.38 15.29 -4.93
CA ARG A 70 4.19 15.40 -4.08
C ARG A 70 3.75 14.03 -3.61
N VAL A 71 3.67 13.85 -2.30
CA VAL A 71 3.22 12.61 -1.68
C VAL A 71 1.78 12.77 -1.24
N LEU A 72 0.94 11.85 -1.70
CA LEU A 72 -0.48 11.81 -1.39
C LEU A 72 -0.79 10.69 -0.41
N SER A 73 -1.54 11.00 0.63
CA SER A 73 -2.29 10.07 1.46
C SER A 73 -3.69 9.96 0.88
N ILE A 74 -4.12 8.75 0.56
CA ILE A 74 -5.39 8.49 -0.11
C ILE A 74 -6.16 7.48 0.74
N ASP A 75 -7.27 7.91 1.30
CA ASP A 75 -8.17 7.03 2.02
C ASP A 75 -9.12 6.39 1.01
N ILE A 76 -9.13 5.07 0.95
CA ILE A 76 -10.03 4.28 0.10
C ILE A 76 -10.90 3.38 0.95
N THR A 77 -12.05 2.97 0.41
CA THR A 77 -12.93 2.02 1.10
C THR A 77 -12.21 0.69 1.33
N ARG A 78 -12.43 0.06 2.50
CA ARG A 78 -11.91 -1.29 2.77
C ARG A 78 -12.46 -2.32 1.79
N ASP A 79 -13.74 -2.22 1.46
CA ASP A 79 -14.38 -3.10 0.48
C ASP A 79 -13.69 -3.03 -0.89
N GLY A 80 -13.32 -1.82 -1.34
CA GLY A 80 -12.58 -1.61 -2.58
C GLY A 80 -11.16 -2.20 -2.51
N PHE A 81 -10.47 -2.01 -1.41
CA PHE A 81 -9.15 -2.59 -1.20
C PHE A 81 -9.20 -4.13 -1.18
N GLU A 82 -10.14 -4.70 -0.45
CA GLU A 82 -10.34 -6.16 -0.38
C GLU A 82 -10.84 -6.75 -1.70
N TRP A 83 -11.67 -6.01 -2.44
CA TRP A 83 -12.06 -6.38 -3.81
C TRP A 83 -10.83 -6.50 -4.72
N ALA A 84 -9.90 -5.53 -4.63
CA ALA A 84 -8.66 -5.56 -5.39
C ALA A 84 -7.81 -6.78 -5.00
N LEU A 85 -7.60 -7.00 -3.72
CA LEU A 85 -6.79 -8.11 -3.23
C LEU A 85 -7.37 -9.48 -3.58
N ALA A 86 -8.70 -9.63 -3.52
CA ALA A 86 -9.39 -10.88 -3.89
C ALA A 86 -9.25 -11.25 -5.38
N ARG A 87 -8.88 -10.27 -6.24
CA ARG A 87 -8.68 -10.45 -7.69
C ARG A 87 -7.23 -10.31 -8.11
N ALA A 88 -6.33 -10.25 -7.13
CA ALA A 88 -4.93 -10.04 -7.41
C ALA A 88 -4.22 -11.33 -7.84
N CYS A 89 -3.22 -11.16 -8.71
CA CYS A 89 -2.21 -12.16 -8.99
C CYS A 89 -0.86 -11.65 -8.45
N LEU A 90 -0.06 -12.53 -7.82
CA LEU A 90 1.30 -12.18 -7.41
C LEU A 90 2.14 -11.85 -8.64
N SER A 91 2.91 -10.76 -8.56
CA SER A 91 3.81 -10.31 -9.65
C SER A 91 4.92 -11.30 -9.95
N HIS A 92 5.24 -12.18 -9.00
CA HIS A 92 6.24 -13.23 -9.15
C HIS A 92 5.59 -14.59 -8.92
N TYR A 93 6.08 -15.60 -9.66
CA TYR A 93 5.63 -16.96 -9.47
C TYR A 93 5.92 -17.44 -8.05
N ASP A 94 4.89 -17.96 -7.41
CA ASP A 94 4.96 -18.62 -6.11
C ASP A 94 4.31 -19.99 -6.24
N ARG A 95 5.06 -21.05 -5.99
CA ARG A 95 4.62 -22.44 -6.22
C ARG A 95 3.45 -22.81 -5.31
N ASP A 96 3.47 -22.34 -4.08
CA ASP A 96 2.46 -22.69 -3.08
C ASP A 96 1.10 -22.05 -3.38
N VAL A 97 1.11 -20.89 -4.09
CA VAL A 97 -0.11 -20.21 -4.54
C VAL A 97 -0.60 -20.69 -5.90
N HIS A 98 0.32 -20.90 -6.86
CA HIS A 98 -0.05 -21.08 -8.26
C HIS A 98 0.09 -22.52 -8.78
N GLY A 99 0.78 -23.39 -8.01
CA GLY A 99 1.11 -24.75 -8.44
C GLY A 99 2.15 -24.79 -9.56
N ASP A 100 1.87 -24.22 -10.72
CA ASP A 100 2.78 -24.19 -11.87
C ASP A 100 2.88 -22.81 -12.55
N LYS A 101 3.98 -22.60 -13.30
CA LYS A 101 4.27 -21.33 -13.98
C LYS A 101 3.30 -20.99 -15.10
N ALA A 102 2.70 -21.99 -15.78
CA ALA A 102 1.76 -21.74 -16.87
C ALA A 102 0.44 -21.21 -16.32
N THR A 103 -0.02 -21.76 -15.22
CA THR A 103 -1.20 -21.27 -14.49
C THR A 103 -0.98 -19.84 -14.00
N TRP A 104 0.15 -19.57 -13.33
CA TRP A 104 0.51 -18.20 -12.92
C TRP A 104 0.54 -17.24 -14.11
N SER A 105 1.17 -17.61 -15.23
CA SER A 105 1.29 -16.74 -16.40
C SER A 105 -0.07 -16.40 -17.02
N ARG A 106 -1.02 -17.33 -17.01
CA ARG A 106 -2.40 -17.08 -17.44
C ARG A 106 -3.11 -16.11 -16.50
N GLN A 107 -3.04 -16.35 -15.19
CA GLN A 107 -3.63 -15.48 -14.18
C GLN A 107 -3.05 -14.06 -14.25
N LEU A 108 -1.72 -13.93 -14.38
CA LEU A 108 -1.05 -12.64 -14.47
C LEU A 108 -1.52 -11.80 -15.67
N LYS A 109 -1.86 -12.44 -16.79
CA LYS A 109 -2.35 -11.77 -18.01
C LYS A 109 -3.80 -11.30 -17.89
N THR A 110 -4.62 -12.00 -17.14
CA THR A 110 -6.06 -11.73 -17.04
C THR A 110 -6.46 -10.97 -15.79
N SER A 111 -5.62 -10.97 -14.75
CA SER A 111 -5.91 -10.27 -13.51
C SER A 111 -5.81 -8.73 -13.69
N PRO A 112 -6.82 -7.97 -13.27
CA PRO A 112 -6.78 -6.51 -13.27
C PRO A 112 -5.92 -5.95 -12.13
N VAL A 113 -5.48 -6.82 -11.21
CA VAL A 113 -4.72 -6.42 -10.02
C VAL A 113 -3.46 -7.28 -9.88
N ARG A 114 -2.34 -6.64 -9.59
CA ARG A 114 -1.08 -7.30 -9.25
C ARG A 114 -0.67 -6.97 -7.84
N VAL A 115 -0.12 -7.95 -7.14
CA VAL A 115 0.44 -7.77 -5.81
C VAL A 115 1.93 -8.12 -5.82
N GLN A 116 2.71 -7.30 -5.14
CA GLN A 116 4.12 -7.52 -4.93
C GLN A 116 4.46 -7.32 -3.46
N TRP A 117 5.21 -8.28 -2.91
CA TRP A 117 5.79 -8.20 -1.57
C TRP A 117 7.25 -7.78 -1.67
N ASP A 118 7.55 -6.57 -1.19
CA ASP A 118 8.90 -6.01 -1.17
C ASP A 118 9.43 -5.93 0.27
N PRO A 119 10.75 -5.88 0.48
CA PRO A 119 11.28 -5.64 1.82
C PRO A 119 10.73 -4.34 2.40
N GLU A 120 10.14 -4.41 3.60
CA GLU A 120 9.73 -3.20 4.33
C GLU A 120 10.95 -2.35 4.67
N ARG A 121 10.76 -1.10 4.97
CA ARG A 121 11.83 -0.13 5.21
C ARG A 121 11.84 0.40 6.63
N SER A 122 13.05 0.61 7.15
CA SER A 122 13.27 1.37 8.38
C SER A 122 13.10 2.88 8.12
N LEU A 123 13.16 3.67 9.18
CA LEU A 123 13.17 5.14 9.10
C LEU A 123 14.29 5.67 8.19
N HIS A 124 15.45 5.02 8.17
CA HIS A 124 16.59 5.31 7.29
C HIS A 124 16.55 4.57 5.95
N LEU A 125 15.39 4.03 5.56
CA LEU A 125 15.14 3.33 4.30
C LEU A 125 15.94 2.03 4.11
N ASN A 126 16.57 1.49 5.16
CA ASN A 126 17.20 0.18 5.12
C ASN A 126 16.15 -0.92 5.00
N ALA A 127 16.46 -2.00 4.28
CA ALA A 127 15.57 -3.14 4.16
C ALA A 127 15.40 -3.85 5.51
N LEU A 128 14.16 -4.17 5.85
CA LEU A 128 13.80 -4.95 7.03
C LEU A 128 13.57 -6.43 6.66
N PRO A 129 13.66 -7.37 7.63
CA PRO A 129 13.53 -8.81 7.36
C PRO A 129 12.09 -9.25 7.02
N TYR A 130 11.11 -8.39 7.20
CA TYR A 130 9.72 -8.62 6.81
C TYR A 130 9.32 -7.74 5.62
N ARG A 131 8.15 -7.99 5.06
CA ARG A 131 7.76 -7.41 3.79
C ARG A 131 6.59 -6.46 3.90
N SER A 132 6.54 -5.54 2.96
CA SER A 132 5.47 -4.59 2.68
C SER A 132 4.77 -4.95 1.38
N LEU A 133 3.51 -4.59 1.27
CA LEU A 133 2.66 -4.81 0.10
C LEU A 133 2.65 -3.60 -0.82
N GLN A 134 2.74 -3.83 -2.13
CA GLN A 134 2.24 -2.86 -3.11
C GLN A 134 1.23 -3.53 -4.04
N VAL A 135 0.20 -2.77 -4.41
CA VAL A 135 -0.92 -3.21 -5.23
C VAL A 135 -0.96 -2.42 -6.52
N GLY A 136 -0.78 -3.09 -7.64
CA GLY A 136 -0.87 -2.53 -8.98
C GLY A 136 -2.27 -2.73 -9.53
N LEU A 137 -2.95 -1.64 -9.87
CA LEU A 137 -4.30 -1.60 -10.41
C LEU A 137 -4.24 -1.30 -11.92
N SER A 138 -5.02 -2.01 -12.73
CA SER A 138 -5.12 -1.80 -14.17
C SER A 138 -6.55 -2.01 -14.67
N GLY A 139 -6.91 -1.40 -15.81
CA GLY A 139 -8.23 -1.51 -16.40
C GLY A 139 -9.34 -1.19 -15.40
N GLU A 140 -10.34 -2.07 -15.28
CA GLU A 140 -11.48 -1.93 -14.36
C GLU A 140 -11.07 -1.54 -12.93
N ALA A 141 -9.94 -2.07 -12.45
CA ALA A 141 -9.49 -1.77 -11.08
C ALA A 141 -9.05 -0.31 -10.92
N VAL A 142 -8.48 0.33 -11.96
CA VAL A 142 -8.16 1.76 -11.93
C VAL A 142 -9.43 2.61 -11.96
N ASP A 143 -10.41 2.24 -12.79
CA ASP A 143 -11.66 2.98 -12.89
C ASP A 143 -12.41 2.94 -11.56
N ARG A 144 -12.58 1.75 -10.97
CA ARG A 144 -13.18 1.61 -9.64
C ARG A 144 -12.39 2.35 -8.55
N TYR A 145 -11.07 2.30 -8.60
CA TYR A 145 -10.23 3.02 -7.65
C TYR A 145 -10.52 4.51 -7.67
N VAL A 146 -10.55 5.11 -8.85
CA VAL A 146 -10.73 6.57 -9.02
C VAL A 146 -12.17 7.00 -8.78
N ASP A 147 -13.15 6.22 -9.22
CA ASP A 147 -14.55 6.65 -9.24
C ASP A 147 -15.35 6.16 -8.02
N ASP A 148 -15.00 4.96 -7.46
CA ASP A 148 -15.81 4.33 -6.42
C ASP A 148 -15.10 4.24 -5.06
N TRP A 149 -13.74 4.01 -5.03
CA TRP A 149 -13.09 3.66 -3.77
C TRP A 149 -12.48 4.85 -3.04
N ILE A 150 -12.03 5.89 -3.76
CA ILE A 150 -11.41 7.06 -3.13
C ILE A 150 -12.43 7.83 -2.31
N VAL A 151 -12.15 7.97 -1.01
CA VAL A 151 -12.95 8.74 -0.05
C VAL A 151 -12.32 10.12 0.18
N ALA A 152 -10.99 10.19 0.24
CA ALA A 152 -10.26 11.44 0.43
C ALA A 152 -8.86 11.36 -0.20
N VAL A 153 -8.37 12.50 -0.67
CA VAL A 153 -7.00 12.70 -1.15
C VAL A 153 -6.39 13.88 -0.42
N THR A 154 -5.28 13.65 0.27
CA THR A 154 -4.58 14.68 1.06
C THR A 154 -3.13 14.78 0.63
N ASP A 155 -2.63 15.99 0.37
CA ASP A 155 -1.20 16.26 0.18
C ASP A 155 -0.49 16.26 1.52
N ILE A 156 0.34 15.25 1.76
CA ILE A 156 1.13 15.10 2.97
C ILE A 156 2.61 15.48 2.76
N THR A 157 2.94 16.08 1.63
CA THR A 157 4.31 16.51 1.31
C THR A 157 4.93 17.37 2.41
N PRO A 158 4.22 18.34 3.04
CA PRO A 158 4.80 19.12 4.12
C PRO A 158 5.23 18.27 5.33
N THR A 159 4.46 17.23 5.67
CA THR A 159 4.82 16.28 6.74
C THR A 159 6.05 15.45 6.36
N VAL A 160 6.10 14.97 5.11
CA VAL A 160 7.24 14.21 4.57
C VAL A 160 8.52 15.05 4.60
N GLU A 161 8.45 16.31 4.16
CA GLU A 161 9.59 17.23 4.16
C GLU A 161 10.09 17.52 5.56
N ARG A 162 9.18 17.75 6.52
CA ARG A 162 9.52 17.94 7.93
C ARG A 162 10.23 16.72 8.52
N ALA A 163 9.70 15.52 8.30
CA ALA A 163 10.33 14.29 8.77
C ALA A 163 11.73 14.11 8.15
N ARG A 164 11.87 14.34 6.85
CA ARG A 164 13.16 14.29 6.14
C ARG A 164 14.18 15.29 6.72
N ASP A 165 13.76 16.51 7.01
CA ASP A 165 14.66 17.53 7.56
C ASP A 165 15.09 17.21 8.99
N LEU A 166 14.22 16.61 9.81
CA LEU A 166 14.58 16.07 11.12
C LEU A 166 15.61 14.94 11.02
N LEU A 167 15.42 13.99 10.09
CA LEU A 167 16.40 12.93 9.83
C LEU A 167 17.76 13.47 9.42
N ARG A 168 17.80 14.51 8.58
CA ARG A 168 19.06 15.15 8.18
C ARG A 168 19.82 15.81 9.32
N ARG A 169 19.10 16.21 10.38
CA ARG A 169 19.66 16.77 11.61
C ARG A 169 20.03 15.71 12.65
N GLY A 170 19.72 14.43 12.37
CA GLY A 170 19.95 13.32 13.33
C GLY A 170 18.89 13.22 14.42
N ASP A 171 17.76 13.91 14.28
CA ASP A 171 16.65 13.84 15.25
C ASP A 171 15.65 12.75 14.86
N ASP A 172 16.07 11.50 15.01
CA ASP A 172 15.27 10.33 14.63
C ASP A 172 13.98 10.21 15.45
N GLN A 173 14.01 10.60 16.72
CA GLN A 173 12.83 10.53 17.57
C GLN A 173 11.75 11.50 17.10
N ALA A 174 12.11 12.76 16.85
CA ALA A 174 11.17 13.74 16.33
C ALA A 174 10.70 13.40 14.92
N ALA A 175 11.55 12.82 14.07
CA ALA A 175 11.17 12.34 12.75
C ALA A 175 10.16 11.19 12.84
N ALA A 176 10.40 10.19 13.69
CA ALA A 176 9.48 9.08 13.91
C ALA A 176 8.10 9.55 14.43
N ALA A 177 8.07 10.60 15.26
CA ALA A 177 6.83 11.18 15.75
C ALA A 177 5.97 11.86 14.65
N GLN A 178 6.53 12.15 13.46
CA GLN A 178 5.78 12.68 12.32
C GLN A 178 5.09 11.57 11.51
N LEU A 179 5.48 10.31 11.69
CA LEU A 179 4.99 9.20 10.87
C LEU A 179 3.58 8.79 11.31
N PRO A 180 2.74 8.36 10.36
CA PRO A 180 1.46 7.76 10.69
C PRO A 180 1.66 6.47 11.49
N VAL A 181 0.79 6.24 12.47
CA VAL A 181 0.74 4.96 13.17
C VAL A 181 0.06 3.94 12.25
N GLU A 182 0.74 2.84 11.99
CA GLU A 182 0.26 1.75 11.17
C GLU A 182 0.06 0.49 12.02
N TYR A 183 -1.04 -0.22 11.77
CA TYR A 183 -1.41 -1.46 12.45
C TYR A 183 -1.47 -2.62 11.45
N VAL A 184 -1.41 -3.85 11.95
CA VAL A 184 -1.67 -5.03 11.12
C VAL A 184 -3.11 -4.97 10.62
N TYR A 185 -3.29 -5.01 9.29
CA TYR A 185 -4.59 -4.98 8.66
C TYR A 185 -5.23 -6.38 8.75
N PRO A 186 -6.45 -6.51 9.29
CA PRO A 186 -7.14 -7.79 9.43
C PRO A 186 -7.62 -8.27 8.06
N LEU A 187 -6.77 -9.06 7.39
CA LEU A 187 -7.06 -9.57 6.06
C LEU A 187 -7.94 -10.83 6.15
N PRO A 188 -9.06 -10.90 5.41
CA PRO A 188 -9.87 -12.13 5.36
C PRO A 188 -9.05 -13.34 4.89
N ASP A 189 -9.19 -14.49 5.56
CA ASP A 189 -8.40 -15.70 5.33
C ASP A 189 -8.36 -16.12 3.86
N ARG A 190 -9.53 -16.08 3.18
CA ARG A 190 -9.64 -16.41 1.74
C ARG A 190 -8.74 -15.55 0.84
N ILE A 191 -8.48 -14.30 1.24
CA ILE A 191 -7.60 -13.38 0.52
C ILE A 191 -6.16 -13.65 0.92
N ALA A 192 -5.90 -13.86 2.20
CA ALA A 192 -4.57 -14.12 2.74
C ALA A 192 -3.89 -15.31 2.05
N VAL A 193 -4.62 -16.42 1.86
CA VAL A 193 -4.14 -17.62 1.15
C VAL A 193 -3.72 -17.29 -0.27
N GLY A 194 -4.56 -16.57 -1.04
CA GLY A 194 -4.27 -16.19 -2.43
C GLY A 194 -3.08 -15.26 -2.61
N LEU A 195 -2.69 -14.57 -1.56
CA LEU A 195 -1.55 -13.64 -1.56
C LEU A 195 -0.31 -14.20 -0.85
N HIS A 196 -0.39 -15.43 -0.33
CA HIS A 196 0.63 -16.02 0.54
C HIS A 196 1.00 -15.07 1.69
N ALA A 197 -0.01 -14.39 2.26
CA ALA A 197 0.15 -13.56 3.44
C ALA A 197 0.34 -14.44 4.69
N SER A 198 1.14 -13.96 5.62
CA SER A 198 1.32 -14.65 6.90
C SER A 198 0.02 -14.55 7.71
N PRO A 199 -0.40 -15.62 8.41
CA PRO A 199 -1.57 -15.58 9.27
C PRO A 199 -1.43 -14.50 10.35
N ASP A 200 -2.56 -13.95 10.78
CA ASP A 200 -2.60 -13.02 11.90
C ASP A 200 -2.44 -13.81 13.21
N VAL A 201 -1.27 -13.70 13.84
CA VAL A 201 -0.93 -14.41 15.09
C VAL A 201 -1.71 -13.84 16.28
N THR A 202 -2.30 -12.65 16.16
CA THR A 202 -3.08 -12.02 17.25
C THR A 202 -4.51 -12.53 17.34
N ALA A 203 -5.04 -13.16 16.29
CA ALA A 203 -6.40 -13.71 16.28
C ALA A 203 -6.56 -15.03 17.04
N SER A 204 -5.48 -15.65 17.52
CA SER A 204 -5.50 -16.93 18.25
C SER A 204 -5.58 -16.79 19.78
N GLU A 205 -5.59 -15.59 20.33
CA GLU A 205 -5.67 -15.35 21.79
C GLU A 205 -7.00 -14.69 22.22
N ASP A 206 -8.10 -14.97 21.53
CA ASP A 206 -9.42 -14.59 22.02
C ASP A 206 -10.00 -15.72 22.90
N PRO A 207 -9.95 -15.59 24.26
CA PRO A 207 -10.40 -16.65 25.17
C PRO A 207 -11.92 -16.79 25.25
N GLU A 208 -12.71 -15.97 24.55
CA GLU A 208 -14.18 -15.97 24.62
C GLU A 208 -14.88 -16.88 23.60
N ARG A 209 -14.16 -17.67 22.78
CA ARG A 209 -14.78 -18.64 21.86
C ARG A 209 -14.93 -20.06 22.42
N GLN A 210 -14.70 -20.25 23.73
CA GLN A 210 -14.91 -21.53 24.42
C GLN A 210 -15.90 -21.40 25.58
N GLN A 211 -17.10 -20.95 25.32
CA GLN A 211 -18.25 -21.21 26.19
C GLN A 211 -19.51 -21.46 25.35
#